data_4ee8cc29eaf03f1abd00098dda821387
#
_entry.id   4ee8cc29eaf03f1abd00098dda821387
#
_cell.length_a   1.000
_cell.length_b   1.000
_cell.length_c   1.000
_cell.angle_alpha   90.00
_cell.angle_beta   90.00
_cell.angle_gamma   90.00
#
_symmetry.space_group_name_H-M   'P 1'
#
loop_
_entity.id
_entity.type
_entity.pdbx_description
1 polymer ?
#
loop_
_entity_poly.entity_id
_entity_poly.type
_entity_poly.pdbx_seq_one_letter_code
_entity_poly.pdbx_strand_id
1 'polypeptide(L)'
;MFRLGPPKYSLGIDIGSSSLKFIQLRKTKQGITIVGHGIERYPPGVFQDGTLQDPSAVVQTIKNLKKEHNLKTDQVFGCITSQNTILRFLSLPDMGDEELKHAIDGEAEQYVPYPLETVNIHFSKLARVEQEGMGRILSLLAVAQKEHVESLMSIFRSVGMKNIDALDVDALCLINALDEY
;
A
#
# COMPACT_ATOMS: atom_id res chain seq x y z
N MET A 1 -18.04 12.24 15.01
CA MET A 1 -17.73 13.64 14.65
C MET A 1 -17.66 13.69 13.13
N PHE A 2 -18.68 14.27 12.49
CA PHE A 2 -18.73 14.32 11.02
C PHE A 2 -17.70 15.34 10.51
N ARG A 3 -16.77 14.93 9.67
CA ARG A 3 -15.87 15.81 8.96
C ARG A 3 -16.69 16.59 7.92
N LEU A 4 -16.85 17.87 8.12
CA LEU A 4 -17.47 18.80 7.17
C LEU A 4 -16.38 19.29 6.18
N GLY A 5 -16.14 18.53 5.13
CA GLY A 5 -15.25 18.93 4.02
C GLY A 5 -14.23 17.86 3.64
N PRO A 6 -13.60 17.97 2.47
CA PRO A 6 -12.55 17.05 2.04
C PRO A 6 -11.32 17.16 2.96
N PRO A 7 -10.57 16.06 3.15
CA PRO A 7 -9.34 16.07 3.94
C PRO A 7 -8.37 17.11 3.38
N LYS A 8 -7.72 17.87 4.28
CA LYS A 8 -6.75 18.89 3.90
C LYS A 8 -5.33 18.35 3.78
N TYR A 9 -5.04 17.26 4.50
CA TYR A 9 -3.72 16.69 4.59
C TYR A 9 -3.76 15.20 4.27
N SER A 10 -2.79 14.76 3.48
CA SER A 10 -2.52 13.35 3.21
C SER A 10 -1.12 13.03 3.72
N LEU A 11 -0.96 11.92 4.41
CA LEU A 11 0.30 11.46 4.99
C LEU A 11 0.65 10.11 4.39
N GLY A 12 1.72 10.06 3.59
CA GLY A 12 2.33 8.81 3.13
C GLY A 12 3.40 8.36 4.13
N ILE A 13 3.39 7.07 4.48
CA ILE A 13 4.39 6.45 5.37
C ILE A 13 4.88 5.16 4.74
N ASP A 14 6.19 5.05 4.59
CA ASP A 14 6.91 3.84 4.22
C ASP A 14 7.67 3.28 5.43
N ILE A 15 7.26 2.10 5.90
CA ILE A 15 7.92 1.33 6.97
C ILE A 15 8.88 0.36 6.29
N GLY A 16 10.05 0.84 5.89
CA GLY A 16 11.10 0.02 5.27
C GLY A 16 11.90 -0.76 6.31
N SER A 17 12.75 -1.68 5.86
CA SER A 17 13.54 -2.56 6.73
C SER A 17 14.67 -1.86 7.50
N SER A 18 15.11 -0.68 7.10
CA SER A 18 16.20 0.07 7.74
C SER A 18 15.80 1.44 8.25
N SER A 19 14.70 1.97 7.74
CA SER A 19 14.24 3.33 8.04
C SER A 19 12.76 3.50 7.73
N LEU A 20 12.15 4.38 8.48
CA LEU A 20 10.83 4.91 8.20
C LEU A 20 10.98 6.19 7.37
N LYS A 21 10.16 6.31 6.34
CA LYS A 21 10.09 7.52 5.51
C LYS A 21 8.68 8.08 5.56
N PHE A 22 8.55 9.38 5.47
CA PHE A 22 7.23 9.99 5.38
C PHE A 22 7.23 11.18 4.43
N ILE A 23 6.08 11.43 3.85
CA ILE A 23 5.76 12.65 3.11
C ILE A 23 4.38 13.14 3.53
N GLN A 24 4.27 14.42 3.82
CA GLN A 24 2.99 15.06 4.11
C GLN A 24 2.64 16.06 3.02
N LEU A 25 1.47 15.86 2.45
CA LEU A 25 0.90 16.71 1.40
C LEU A 25 -0.26 17.51 1.96
N ARG A 26 -0.44 18.72 1.41
CA ARG A 26 -1.61 19.57 1.69
C ARG A 26 -2.30 19.95 0.38
N LYS A 27 -3.59 19.67 0.28
CA LYS A 27 -4.43 20.13 -0.83
C LYS A 27 -4.76 21.60 -0.63
N THR A 28 -4.49 22.41 -1.64
CA THR A 28 -4.79 23.85 -1.70
C THR A 28 -5.65 24.15 -2.94
N LYS A 29 -6.09 25.40 -3.08
CA LYS A 29 -6.79 25.83 -4.31
C LYS A 29 -5.87 25.84 -5.53
N GLN A 30 -4.56 26.00 -5.34
CA GLN A 30 -3.55 26.04 -6.39
C GLN A 30 -2.98 24.65 -6.74
N GLY A 31 -3.39 23.60 -6.02
CA GLY A 31 -2.90 22.24 -6.24
C GLY A 31 -2.39 21.58 -4.95
N ILE A 32 -1.51 20.61 -5.08
CA ILE A 32 -0.93 19.83 -3.99
C ILE A 32 0.44 20.44 -3.64
N THR A 33 0.69 20.59 -2.34
CA THR A 33 1.97 21.13 -1.81
C THR A 33 2.55 20.15 -0.80
N ILE A 34 3.84 19.85 -0.91
CA ILE A 34 4.59 19.12 0.13
C ILE A 34 4.77 20.06 1.31
N VAL A 35 4.33 19.64 2.51
CA VAL A 35 4.42 20.42 3.74
C VAL A 35 5.30 19.78 4.81
N GLY A 36 5.79 18.57 4.56
CA GLY A 36 6.74 17.85 5.41
C GLY A 36 7.23 16.60 4.74
N HIS A 37 8.46 16.24 4.96
CA HIS A 37 9.05 14.96 4.57
C HIS A 37 10.22 14.63 5.48
N GLY A 38 10.58 13.37 5.57
CA GLY A 38 11.73 12.95 6.36
C GLY A 38 11.99 11.46 6.28
N ILE A 39 13.17 11.10 6.77
CA ILE A 39 13.64 9.72 6.89
C ILE A 39 14.20 9.57 8.31
N GLU A 40 13.72 8.55 9.03
CA GLU A 40 14.22 8.20 10.36
C GLU A 40 14.75 6.76 10.35
N ARG A 41 15.96 6.58 10.83
CA ARG A 41 16.57 5.25 10.94
C ARG A 41 16.12 4.56 12.23
N TYR A 42 15.90 3.26 12.14
CA TYR A 42 15.64 2.45 13.33
C TYR A 42 16.91 2.16 14.10
N PRO A 43 16.78 1.91 15.43
CA PRO A 43 17.83 1.25 16.18
C PRO A 43 18.19 -0.12 15.56
N PRO A 44 19.40 -0.63 15.79
CA PRO A 44 19.76 -1.99 15.38
C PRO A 44 18.80 -3.03 15.96
N GLY A 45 18.49 -4.08 15.19
CA GLY A 45 17.66 -5.20 15.63
C GLY A 45 16.16 -5.02 15.45
N VAL A 46 15.68 -3.87 14.97
CA VAL A 46 14.24 -3.67 14.70
C VAL A 46 13.77 -4.53 13.54
N PHE A 47 14.63 -4.73 12.55
CA PHE A 47 14.41 -5.67 11.45
C PHE A 47 15.60 -6.63 11.35
N GLN A 48 15.30 -7.89 11.03
CA GLN A 48 16.30 -8.91 10.72
C GLN A 48 15.88 -9.64 9.45
N ASP A 49 16.74 -9.65 8.44
CA ASP A 49 16.49 -10.29 7.14
C ASP A 49 15.14 -9.86 6.51
N GLY A 50 14.81 -8.56 6.63
CA GLY A 50 13.58 -7.98 6.13
C GLY A 50 12.33 -8.25 6.99
N THR A 51 12.47 -9.04 8.07
CA THR A 51 11.37 -9.36 8.98
C THR A 51 11.37 -8.41 10.18
N LEU A 52 10.21 -7.85 10.51
CA LEU A 52 10.02 -6.97 11.66
C LEU A 52 10.13 -7.79 12.97
N GLN A 53 11.12 -7.46 13.81
CA GLN A 53 11.37 -8.10 15.12
C GLN A 53 10.81 -7.27 16.26
N ASP A 54 10.91 -5.93 16.17
CA ASP A 54 10.44 -5.02 17.23
C ASP A 54 9.43 -4.00 16.69
N PRO A 55 8.13 -4.35 16.65
CA PRO A 55 7.08 -3.42 16.30
C PRO A 55 7.01 -2.21 17.24
N SER A 56 7.44 -2.35 18.49
CA SER A 56 7.38 -1.27 19.49
C SER A 56 8.33 -0.14 19.14
N ALA A 57 9.53 -0.46 18.64
CA ALA A 57 10.49 0.54 18.16
C ALA A 57 9.93 1.31 16.95
N VAL A 58 9.27 0.64 16.01
CA VAL A 58 8.60 1.29 14.88
C VAL A 58 7.50 2.23 15.36
N VAL A 59 6.65 1.77 16.28
CA VAL A 59 5.59 2.58 16.90
C VAL A 59 6.19 3.83 17.57
N GLN A 60 7.30 3.68 18.31
CA GLN A 60 7.93 4.81 18.97
C GLN A 60 8.52 5.81 17.96
N THR A 61 9.15 5.30 16.89
CA THR A 61 9.67 6.14 15.80
C THR A 61 8.56 6.97 15.17
N ILE A 62 7.41 6.35 14.86
CA ILE A 62 6.26 7.08 14.29
C ILE A 62 5.72 8.13 15.27
N LYS A 63 5.65 7.80 16.58
CA LYS A 63 5.19 8.76 17.59
C LYS A 63 6.10 9.98 17.69
N ASN A 64 7.42 9.76 17.65
CA ASN A 64 8.41 10.81 17.69
C ASN A 64 8.28 11.71 16.46
N LEU A 65 8.29 11.15 15.26
CA LEU A 65 8.11 11.89 14.00
C LEU A 65 6.79 12.68 13.98
N LYS A 66 5.71 12.04 14.42
CA LYS A 66 4.39 12.68 14.47
C LYS A 66 4.40 13.93 15.37
N LYS A 67 5.11 13.87 16.50
CA LYS A 67 5.26 15.00 17.43
C LYS A 67 6.21 16.05 16.88
N GLU A 68 7.38 15.65 16.41
CA GLU A 68 8.45 16.54 15.96
C GLU A 68 8.04 17.36 14.74
N HIS A 69 7.42 16.72 13.76
CA HIS A 69 6.95 17.36 12.52
C HIS A 69 5.48 17.82 12.58
N ASN A 70 4.81 17.69 13.74
CA ASN A 70 3.40 18.05 13.91
C ASN A 70 2.50 17.45 12.79
N LEU A 71 2.74 16.17 12.46
CA LEU A 71 2.07 15.49 11.35
C LEU A 71 0.56 15.43 11.54
N LYS A 72 -0.16 15.77 10.48
CA LYS A 72 -1.62 15.64 10.40
C LYS A 72 -1.96 14.27 9.82
N THR A 73 -2.94 13.62 10.39
CA THR A 73 -3.35 12.25 10.01
C THR A 73 -4.78 12.24 9.49
N ASP A 74 -5.08 13.19 8.62
CA ASP A 74 -6.41 13.33 8.01
C ASP A 74 -6.73 12.14 7.12
N GLN A 75 -5.79 11.81 6.25
CA GLN A 75 -5.72 10.58 5.45
C GLN A 75 -4.33 10.02 5.60
N VAL A 76 -4.22 8.71 5.76
CA VAL A 76 -2.94 7.99 5.86
C VAL A 76 -2.87 6.95 4.75
N PHE A 77 -1.74 6.94 4.06
CA PHE A 77 -1.40 5.97 3.04
C PHE A 77 -0.13 5.25 3.49
N GLY A 78 -0.16 3.95 3.51
CA GLY A 78 1.01 3.11 3.78
C GLY A 78 1.40 2.29 2.57
N CYS A 79 2.56 1.64 2.63
CA CYS A 79 2.93 0.67 1.64
C CYS A 79 3.35 -0.67 2.27
N ILE A 80 3.13 -1.72 1.50
CA ILE A 80 3.62 -3.08 1.78
C ILE A 80 4.80 -3.29 0.86
N THR A 81 5.89 -3.83 1.39
CA THR A 81 7.06 -4.14 0.57
C THR A 81 6.74 -5.22 -0.47
N SER A 82 7.24 -5.02 -1.68
CA SER A 82 7.13 -5.98 -2.78
C SER A 82 7.73 -7.35 -2.46
N GLN A 83 8.64 -7.44 -1.49
CA GLN A 83 9.15 -8.72 -0.97
C GLN A 83 8.09 -9.57 -0.27
N ASN A 84 7.05 -8.94 0.28
CA ASN A 84 5.95 -9.57 0.99
C ASN A 84 4.66 -9.64 0.16
N THR A 85 4.77 -9.37 -1.14
CA THR A 85 3.65 -9.37 -2.07
C THR A 85 3.96 -10.17 -3.33
N ILE A 86 2.94 -10.72 -3.93
CA ILE A 86 3.03 -11.32 -5.26
C ILE A 86 2.33 -10.37 -6.22
N LEU A 87 3.07 -9.88 -7.22
CA LEU A 87 2.53 -9.08 -8.31
C LEU A 87 2.60 -9.89 -9.60
N ARG A 88 1.48 -9.97 -10.33
CA ARG A 88 1.39 -10.67 -11.62
C ARG A 88 0.56 -9.88 -12.61
N PHE A 89 1.07 -9.75 -13.81
CA PHE A 89 0.27 -9.32 -14.94
C PHE A 89 -0.45 -10.53 -15.52
N LEU A 90 -1.76 -10.44 -15.65
CA LEU A 90 -2.61 -11.48 -16.22
C LEU A 90 -3.22 -10.96 -17.52
N SER A 91 -3.31 -11.83 -18.52
CA SER A 91 -4.04 -11.56 -19.76
C SER A 91 -5.17 -12.56 -19.86
N LEU A 92 -6.39 -12.12 -19.57
CA LEU A 92 -7.59 -12.96 -19.52
C LEU A 92 -8.51 -12.65 -20.72
N PRO A 93 -9.34 -13.58 -21.19
CA PRO A 93 -10.36 -13.28 -22.19
C PRO A 93 -11.26 -12.12 -21.75
N ASP A 94 -11.79 -11.35 -22.69
CA ASP A 94 -12.77 -10.31 -22.37
C ASP A 94 -14.07 -10.94 -21.88
N MET A 95 -14.41 -10.68 -20.64
CA MET A 95 -15.54 -11.28 -19.93
C MET A 95 -16.17 -10.29 -18.96
N GLY A 96 -17.34 -10.64 -18.42
CA GLY A 96 -18.03 -9.84 -17.40
C GLY A 96 -17.27 -9.77 -16.07
N ASP A 97 -17.62 -8.80 -15.24
CA ASP A 97 -16.88 -8.55 -13.98
C ASP A 97 -16.95 -9.71 -13.00
N GLU A 98 -18.06 -10.42 -12.91
CA GLU A 98 -18.22 -11.59 -12.03
C GLU A 98 -17.39 -12.78 -12.54
N GLU A 99 -17.43 -13.04 -13.84
CA GLU A 99 -16.62 -14.09 -14.46
C GLU A 99 -15.12 -13.81 -14.32
N LEU A 100 -14.74 -12.54 -14.51
CA LEU A 100 -13.36 -12.11 -14.35
C LEU A 100 -12.86 -12.32 -12.92
N LYS A 101 -13.68 -12.03 -11.93
CA LYS A 101 -13.33 -12.29 -10.53
C LYS A 101 -13.06 -13.77 -10.27
N HIS A 102 -13.94 -14.66 -10.74
CA HIS A 102 -13.72 -16.12 -10.61
C HIS A 102 -12.49 -16.61 -11.37
N ALA A 103 -12.25 -16.07 -12.58
CA ALA A 103 -11.05 -16.40 -13.36
C ALA A 103 -9.77 -15.97 -12.63
N ILE A 104 -9.78 -14.80 -11.98
CA ILE A 104 -8.64 -14.31 -11.20
C ILE A 104 -8.41 -15.15 -9.96
N ASP A 105 -9.45 -15.58 -9.25
CA ASP A 105 -9.31 -16.48 -8.11
C ASP A 105 -8.66 -17.81 -8.54
N GLY A 106 -9.09 -18.38 -9.67
CA GLY A 106 -8.50 -19.58 -10.24
C GLY A 106 -7.04 -19.40 -10.72
N GLU A 107 -6.72 -18.24 -11.29
CA GLU A 107 -5.32 -17.90 -11.63
C GLU A 107 -4.48 -17.70 -10.36
N ALA A 108 -5.02 -17.05 -9.33
CA ALA A 108 -4.31 -16.83 -8.08
C ALA A 108 -3.85 -18.16 -7.45
N GLU A 109 -4.67 -19.21 -7.49
CA GLU A 109 -4.31 -20.55 -6.97
C GLU A 109 -3.04 -21.11 -7.60
N GLN A 110 -2.72 -20.73 -8.85
CA GLN A 110 -1.53 -21.24 -9.54
C GLN A 110 -0.24 -20.54 -9.10
N TYR A 111 -0.34 -19.28 -8.61
CA TYR A 111 0.84 -18.45 -8.30
C TYR A 111 1.04 -18.21 -6.81
N VAL A 112 0.00 -18.45 -6.00
CA VAL A 112 0.04 -18.19 -4.55
C VAL A 112 0.42 -19.47 -3.81
N PRO A 113 1.61 -19.55 -3.20
CA PRO A 113 2.06 -20.75 -2.48
C PRO A 113 1.46 -20.85 -1.05
N TYR A 114 0.34 -20.21 -0.83
CA TYR A 114 -0.35 -20.11 0.47
C TYR A 114 -1.84 -20.43 0.28
N PRO A 115 -2.52 -20.96 1.32
CA PRO A 115 -3.99 -21.07 1.30
C PRO A 115 -4.65 -19.72 1.02
N LEU A 116 -5.58 -19.64 0.07
CA LEU A 116 -6.19 -18.39 -0.35
C LEU A 116 -6.91 -17.66 0.80
N GLU A 117 -7.41 -18.39 1.78
CA GLU A 117 -8.01 -17.83 2.99
C GLU A 117 -7.03 -17.06 3.88
N THR A 118 -5.70 -17.25 3.69
CA THR A 118 -4.65 -16.56 4.46
C THR A 118 -4.11 -15.31 3.79
N VAL A 119 -4.58 -15.00 2.58
CA VAL A 119 -4.11 -13.88 1.78
C VAL A 119 -5.21 -12.89 1.46
N ASN A 120 -4.83 -11.64 1.24
CA ASN A 120 -5.64 -10.63 0.58
C ASN A 120 -5.30 -10.65 -0.91
N ILE A 121 -6.31 -10.74 -1.74
CA ILE A 121 -6.19 -10.70 -3.20
C ILE A 121 -6.85 -9.43 -3.69
N HIS A 122 -6.15 -8.66 -4.49
CA HIS A 122 -6.68 -7.50 -5.17
C HIS A 122 -6.28 -7.55 -6.64
N PHE A 123 -7.16 -7.10 -7.53
CA PHE A 123 -6.83 -6.96 -8.93
C PHE A 123 -7.29 -5.62 -9.49
N SER A 124 -6.57 -5.13 -10.47
CA SER A 124 -6.91 -3.93 -11.23
C SER A 124 -6.91 -4.25 -12.71
N LYS A 125 -7.98 -3.86 -13.41
CA LYS A 125 -8.01 -3.87 -14.88
C LYS A 125 -7.14 -2.74 -15.38
N LEU A 126 -6.14 -3.06 -16.21
CA LEU A 126 -5.23 -2.06 -16.77
C LEU A 126 -5.68 -1.60 -18.15
N ALA A 127 -6.01 -2.54 -19.02
CA ALA A 127 -6.41 -2.27 -20.39
C ALA A 127 -7.26 -3.38 -20.99
N ARG A 128 -8.06 -3.02 -22.00
CA ARG A 128 -8.61 -3.98 -22.97
C ARG A 128 -7.77 -3.90 -24.23
N VAL A 129 -7.33 -5.05 -24.70
CA VAL A 129 -6.48 -5.18 -25.89
C VAL A 129 -7.06 -6.23 -26.81
N GLU A 130 -6.73 -6.14 -28.09
CA GLU A 130 -7.00 -7.20 -29.05
C GLU A 130 -5.72 -8.00 -29.29
N GLN A 131 -5.77 -9.31 -29.07
CA GLN A 131 -4.64 -10.21 -29.28
C GLN A 131 -5.11 -11.39 -30.11
N GLU A 132 -4.48 -11.62 -31.27
CA GLU A 132 -4.83 -12.68 -32.20
C GLU A 132 -6.32 -12.69 -32.62
N GLY A 133 -6.91 -11.50 -32.79
CA GLY A 133 -8.32 -11.34 -33.15
C GLY A 133 -9.32 -11.61 -32.01
N MET A 134 -8.84 -11.77 -30.77
CA MET A 134 -9.66 -11.95 -29.57
C MET A 134 -9.49 -10.79 -28.59
N GLY A 135 -10.61 -10.32 -28.04
CA GLY A 135 -10.60 -9.34 -26.95
C GLY A 135 -10.01 -9.94 -25.67
N ARG A 136 -9.07 -9.23 -25.06
CA ARG A 136 -8.45 -9.63 -23.79
C ARG A 136 -8.42 -8.47 -22.82
N ILE A 137 -8.47 -8.80 -21.52
CA ILE A 137 -8.31 -7.87 -20.42
C ILE A 137 -6.93 -8.07 -19.81
N LEU A 138 -6.09 -7.04 -19.87
CA LEU A 138 -4.86 -7.00 -19.08
C LEU A 138 -5.21 -6.55 -17.67
N SER A 139 -4.78 -7.33 -16.70
CA SER A 139 -5.02 -7.06 -15.27
C SER A 139 -3.73 -7.19 -14.48
N LEU A 140 -3.63 -6.45 -13.39
CA LEU A 140 -2.60 -6.62 -12.38
C LEU A 140 -3.22 -7.31 -11.17
N LEU A 141 -2.68 -8.47 -10.82
CA LEU A 141 -2.99 -9.19 -9.59
C LEU A 141 -1.97 -8.82 -8.53
N ALA A 142 -2.45 -8.42 -7.35
CA ALA A 142 -1.64 -8.19 -6.16
C ALA A 142 -2.13 -9.09 -5.03
N VAL A 143 -1.21 -9.83 -4.42
CA VAL A 143 -1.51 -10.74 -3.31
C VAL A 143 -0.58 -10.46 -2.15
N ALA A 144 -1.12 -10.30 -0.94
CA ALA A 144 -0.37 -10.10 0.29
C ALA A 144 -0.91 -10.99 1.41
N GLN A 145 -0.03 -11.54 2.24
CA GLN A 145 -0.46 -12.30 3.42
C GLN A 145 -1.23 -11.40 4.39
N LYS A 146 -2.37 -11.89 4.90
CA LYS A 146 -3.22 -11.17 5.86
C LYS A 146 -2.45 -10.76 7.10
N GLU A 147 -1.58 -11.62 7.59
CA GLU A 147 -0.74 -11.34 8.76
C GLU A 147 0.12 -10.09 8.59
N HIS A 148 0.78 -9.92 7.43
CA HIS A 148 1.57 -8.72 7.14
C HIS A 148 0.72 -7.46 7.07
N VAL A 149 -0.43 -7.53 6.42
CA VAL A 149 -1.39 -6.41 6.33
C VAL A 149 -1.86 -6.01 7.73
N GLU A 150 -2.29 -6.98 8.55
CA GLU A 150 -2.77 -6.72 9.91
C GLU A 150 -1.68 -6.20 10.85
N SER A 151 -0.43 -6.67 10.69
CA SER A 151 0.71 -6.15 11.43
C SER A 151 0.92 -4.66 11.17
N LEU A 152 0.96 -4.23 9.90
CA LEU A 152 1.07 -2.82 9.52
C LEU A 152 -0.13 -2.00 10.02
N MET A 153 -1.34 -2.50 9.85
CA MET A 153 -2.56 -1.84 10.33
C MET A 153 -2.55 -1.67 11.85
N SER A 154 -2.04 -2.65 12.58
CA SER A 154 -1.90 -2.60 14.05
C SER A 154 -0.92 -1.50 14.47
N ILE A 155 0.23 -1.38 13.79
CA ILE A 155 1.21 -0.31 14.03
C ILE A 155 0.54 1.06 13.84
N PHE A 156 -0.13 1.30 12.70
CA PHE A 156 -0.80 2.57 12.43
C PHE A 156 -1.89 2.90 13.47
N ARG A 157 -2.72 1.91 13.81
CA ARG A 157 -3.77 2.08 14.83
C ARG A 157 -3.18 2.44 16.20
N SER A 158 -2.06 1.83 16.60
CA SER A 158 -1.41 2.04 17.89
C SER A 158 -0.83 3.45 18.07
N VAL A 159 -0.55 4.15 16.96
CA VAL A 159 -0.12 5.56 16.96
C VAL A 159 -1.26 6.55 16.71
N GLY A 160 -2.51 6.06 16.77
CA GLY A 160 -3.72 6.87 16.60
C GLY A 160 -4.05 7.27 15.16
N MET A 161 -3.48 6.59 14.17
CA MET A 161 -3.81 6.75 12.76
C MET A 161 -5.01 5.84 12.44
N LYS A 162 -6.21 6.41 12.53
CA LYS A 162 -7.47 5.64 12.36
C LYS A 162 -8.00 5.67 10.93
N ASN A 163 -7.63 6.69 10.15
CA ASN A 163 -8.07 6.89 8.77
C ASN A 163 -6.97 6.43 7.83
N ILE A 164 -6.82 5.11 7.72
CA ILE A 164 -5.90 4.50 6.75
C ILE A 164 -6.72 4.28 5.49
N ASP A 165 -6.43 5.08 4.46
CA ASP A 165 -7.22 5.10 3.22
C ASP A 165 -6.77 4.01 2.26
N ALA A 166 -5.46 3.70 2.25
CA ALA A 166 -4.92 2.59 1.46
C ALA A 166 -3.59 2.06 2.04
N LEU A 167 -3.36 0.77 1.81
CA LEU A 167 -2.05 0.14 1.79
C LEU A 167 -1.80 -0.30 0.36
N ASP A 168 -0.80 0.28 -0.28
CA ASP A 168 -0.42 -0.06 -1.65
C ASP A 168 0.90 -0.83 -1.66
N VAL A 169 1.33 -1.35 -2.79
CA VAL A 169 2.63 -2.01 -2.93
C VAL A 169 3.69 -0.95 -3.25
N ASP A 170 4.83 -1.00 -2.58
CA ASP A 170 5.91 -0.01 -2.72
C ASP A 170 6.36 0.22 -4.18
N ALA A 171 6.49 -0.86 -4.97
CA ALA A 171 6.81 -0.77 -6.40
C ALA A 171 5.73 -0.01 -7.20
N LEU A 172 4.45 -0.19 -6.88
CA LEU A 172 3.34 0.52 -7.55
C LEU A 172 3.31 1.99 -7.13
N CYS A 173 3.61 2.29 -5.86
CA CYS A 173 3.75 3.67 -5.39
C CYS A 173 4.84 4.41 -6.18
N LEU A 174 5.98 3.76 -6.48
CA LEU A 174 7.06 4.34 -7.28
C LEU A 174 6.64 4.55 -8.73
N ILE A 175 5.98 3.58 -9.35
CA ILE A 175 5.46 3.71 -10.71
C ILE A 175 4.50 4.89 -10.80
N ASN A 176 3.52 4.97 -9.89
CA ASN A 176 2.54 6.05 -9.87
C ASN A 176 3.20 7.43 -9.67
N ALA A 177 4.27 7.51 -8.86
CA ALA A 177 4.99 8.75 -8.64
C ALA A 177 5.81 9.20 -9.86
N LEU A 178 6.23 8.28 -10.72
CA LEU A 178 7.03 8.56 -11.92
C LEU A 178 6.17 8.80 -13.17
N ASP A 179 4.96 8.26 -13.22
CA ASP A 179 4.06 8.36 -14.39
C ASP A 179 3.42 9.76 -14.52
N GLU A 180 3.54 10.61 -13.50
CA GLU A 180 3.09 12.01 -13.53
C GLU A 180 4.15 12.99 -14.08
N TYR A 181 5.32 12.51 -14.51
CA TYR A 181 6.41 13.29 -15.10
C TYR A 181 6.70 12.83 -16.54
#